data_2ddf24c06f24d37b80d314b295f99521
#
_entry.id   2ddf24c06f24d37b80d314b295f99521
#
_cell.length_a   1.000
_cell.length_b   1.000
_cell.length_c   1.000
_cell.angle_alpha   90.00
_cell.angle_beta   90.00
_cell.angle_gamma   90.00
#
_symmetry.space_group_name_H-M   'P 1'
#
loop_
_entity.id
_entity.type
_entity.pdbx_description
1 polymer ?
#
loop_
_entity_poly.entity_id
_entity_poly.type
_entity_poly.pdbx_seq_one_letter_code
_entity_poly.pdbx_strand_id
1 'polypeptide(L)'
;MSISEIYDIYLQYPSVVTDTRKLTTNDFFFALKGPNFNANTFAFKALEAGAAYCVVDEPLTTIATYYEGNNEAQKEAALSKMIVVDDVLTTLQALAGHHRSTFDIPFIAITGSNGKTTTKELVYAVLSSHFKTYTTQGNLNNHIGVPLTILSIKKDAQMAVIEMGANHQKEIEGYCVYARPTHGVISNCGKAHLEGFGGEEGVKKGKGELYTFLREHTGTAFVYTGYDYLNEMSAGIQNIVPYINGTIQSSEPFLTVAANINENETATIASQLVGSYNLPNILCALTIGKYFGVPENKMVQAIELYAPSNSRSQLITKDTNTIILDAYNANPSSIKVAIENFAKLAGTHKIVLLG
;
A
#
# COMPACT_ATOMS: atom_id res chain seq x y z
N MET A 1 1.85 27.59 -12.39
CA MET A 1 0.55 27.28 -11.73
C MET A 1 0.85 26.78 -10.33
N SER A 2 0.16 27.27 -9.31
CA SER A 2 0.31 26.83 -7.92
C SER A 2 -0.38 25.46 -7.71
N ILE A 3 0.00 24.74 -6.63
CA ILE A 3 -0.67 23.47 -6.28
C ILE A 3 -2.16 23.65 -6.01
N SER A 4 -2.57 24.79 -5.45
CA SER A 4 -4.00 25.11 -5.24
C SER A 4 -4.77 25.20 -6.56
N GLU A 5 -4.22 25.87 -7.58
CA GLU A 5 -4.85 25.97 -8.90
C GLU A 5 -4.91 24.60 -9.61
N ILE A 6 -3.87 23.76 -9.47
CA ILE A 6 -3.87 22.38 -9.98
C ILE A 6 -4.92 21.53 -9.23
N TYR A 7 -5.09 21.77 -7.93
CA TYR A 7 -6.09 21.08 -7.12
C TYR A 7 -7.53 21.43 -7.53
N ASP A 8 -7.79 22.68 -7.93
CA ASP A 8 -9.11 23.09 -8.46
C ASP A 8 -9.45 22.34 -9.76
N ILE A 9 -8.45 22.09 -10.61
CA ILE A 9 -8.60 21.26 -11.82
C ILE A 9 -8.84 19.79 -11.42
N TYR A 10 -8.05 19.25 -10.47
CA TYR A 10 -8.23 17.90 -9.95
C TYR A 10 -9.64 17.67 -9.39
N LEU A 11 -10.24 18.64 -8.69
CA LEU A 11 -11.60 18.50 -8.18
C LEU A 11 -12.65 18.35 -9.27
N GLN A 12 -12.39 18.87 -10.47
CA GLN A 12 -13.27 18.71 -11.64
C GLN A 12 -12.99 17.39 -12.37
N TYR A 13 -11.74 16.92 -12.35
CA TYR A 13 -11.25 15.71 -13.02
C TYR A 13 -10.47 14.83 -12.05
N PRO A 14 -11.15 14.16 -11.08
CA PRO A 14 -10.48 13.51 -9.94
C PRO A 14 -9.82 12.16 -10.26
N SER A 15 -9.83 11.74 -11.51
CA SER A 15 -9.16 10.51 -11.95
C SER A 15 -7.75 10.83 -12.45
N VAL A 16 -6.73 10.55 -11.64
CA VAL A 16 -5.33 10.81 -11.96
C VAL A 16 -4.68 9.55 -12.55
N VAL A 17 -4.05 9.69 -13.70
CA VAL A 17 -3.42 8.59 -14.45
C VAL A 17 -2.00 8.98 -14.87
N THR A 18 -1.07 8.01 -14.79
CA THR A 18 0.33 8.15 -15.20
C THR A 18 0.72 7.19 -16.33
N ASP A 19 -0.21 6.33 -16.77
CA ASP A 19 -0.01 5.33 -17.83
C ASP A 19 -1.09 5.51 -18.91
N THR A 20 -0.68 5.93 -20.11
CA THR A 20 -1.59 6.19 -21.24
C THR A 20 -2.39 4.97 -21.68
N ARG A 21 -1.93 3.74 -21.39
CA ARG A 21 -2.66 2.48 -21.70
C ARG A 21 -3.89 2.27 -20.82
N LYS A 22 -3.97 2.95 -19.69
CA LYS A 22 -5.08 2.91 -18.71
C LYS A 22 -5.97 4.13 -18.77
N LEU A 23 -5.65 5.06 -19.67
CA LEU A 23 -6.32 6.35 -19.77
C LEU A 23 -7.76 6.17 -20.26
N THR A 24 -8.66 6.90 -19.63
CA THR A 24 -10.08 7.00 -19.97
C THR A 24 -10.48 8.48 -20.16
N THR A 25 -11.69 8.73 -20.68
CA THR A 25 -12.18 10.08 -20.90
C THR A 25 -12.27 10.86 -19.58
N ASN A 26 -11.81 12.09 -19.60
CA ASN A 26 -11.74 13.03 -18.47
C ASN A 26 -10.70 12.67 -17.39
N ASP A 27 -9.74 11.80 -17.69
CA ASP A 27 -8.60 11.59 -16.80
C ASP A 27 -7.67 12.82 -16.77
N PHE A 28 -7.00 12.99 -15.63
CA PHE A 28 -5.95 13.99 -15.44
C PHE A 28 -4.59 13.28 -15.55
N PHE A 29 -3.93 13.46 -16.68
CA PHE A 29 -2.70 12.74 -17.01
C PHE A 29 -1.45 13.43 -16.45
N PHE A 30 -0.60 12.70 -15.74
CA PHE A 30 0.70 13.14 -15.24
C PHE A 30 1.83 12.47 -16.04
N ALA A 31 2.53 13.25 -16.86
CA ALA A 31 3.56 12.78 -17.78
C ALA A 31 4.90 12.56 -17.08
N LEU A 32 5.03 11.48 -16.33
CA LEU A 32 6.23 11.15 -15.53
C LEU A 32 7.45 10.86 -16.43
N LYS A 33 8.64 11.22 -15.93
CA LYS A 33 9.94 10.83 -16.49
C LYS A 33 10.62 9.76 -15.67
N GLY A 34 11.36 8.89 -16.32
CA GLY A 34 12.27 7.94 -15.73
C GLY A 34 13.60 7.90 -16.48
N PRO A 35 14.61 7.15 -16.02
CA PRO A 35 15.94 7.12 -16.64
C PRO A 35 15.93 6.75 -18.12
N ASN A 36 14.97 5.93 -18.54
CA ASN A 36 14.86 5.42 -19.93
C ASN A 36 13.49 5.74 -20.57
N PHE A 37 12.70 6.63 -19.98
CA PHE A 37 11.33 6.90 -20.42
C PHE A 37 10.96 8.35 -20.17
N ASN A 38 10.33 9.00 -21.18
CA ASN A 38 9.83 10.35 -21.09
C ASN A 38 8.36 10.39 -21.52
N ALA A 39 7.45 10.49 -20.54
CA ALA A 39 6.02 10.51 -20.84
C ALA A 39 5.54 11.85 -21.45
N ASN A 40 6.34 12.93 -21.45
CA ASN A 40 5.96 14.17 -22.12
C ASN A 40 5.72 13.95 -23.61
N THR A 41 6.45 13.02 -24.25
CA THR A 41 6.25 12.64 -25.64
C THR A 41 4.86 12.07 -25.96
N PHE A 42 4.13 11.64 -24.94
CA PHE A 42 2.77 11.07 -25.07
C PHE A 42 1.66 12.06 -24.71
N ALA A 43 1.98 13.33 -24.38
CA ALA A 43 0.97 14.30 -23.91
C ALA A 43 -0.14 14.55 -24.96
N PHE A 44 0.22 14.69 -26.24
CA PHE A 44 -0.79 14.83 -27.31
C PHE A 44 -1.65 13.57 -27.44
N LYS A 45 -1.05 12.39 -27.45
CA LYS A 45 -1.77 11.10 -27.54
C LYS A 45 -2.70 10.90 -26.33
N ALA A 46 -2.30 11.39 -25.15
CA ALA A 46 -3.15 11.34 -23.95
C ALA A 46 -4.38 12.24 -24.11
N LEU A 47 -4.23 13.46 -24.63
CA LEU A 47 -5.36 14.37 -24.92
C LEU A 47 -6.28 13.83 -26.01
N GLU A 48 -5.73 13.25 -27.08
CA GLU A 48 -6.49 12.56 -28.14
C GLU A 48 -7.28 11.36 -27.60
N ALA A 49 -6.72 10.61 -26.64
CA ALA A 49 -7.39 9.50 -25.97
C ALA A 49 -8.44 9.94 -24.94
N GLY A 50 -8.59 11.26 -24.73
CA GLY A 50 -9.66 11.83 -23.90
C GLY A 50 -9.22 12.39 -22.55
N ALA A 51 -7.91 12.53 -22.26
CA ALA A 51 -7.48 13.23 -21.07
C ALA A 51 -8.04 14.67 -21.04
N ALA A 52 -8.50 15.12 -19.87
CA ALA A 52 -8.98 16.48 -19.70
C ALA A 52 -7.82 17.48 -19.71
N TYR A 53 -6.75 17.17 -19.01
CA TYR A 53 -5.52 17.94 -18.91
C TYR A 53 -4.31 17.02 -18.81
N CYS A 54 -3.12 17.54 -19.19
CA CYS A 54 -1.82 16.88 -19.01
C CYS A 54 -0.89 17.76 -18.18
N VAL A 55 -0.28 17.20 -17.14
CA VAL A 55 0.83 17.84 -16.42
C VAL A 55 2.15 17.38 -17.06
N VAL A 56 2.97 18.32 -17.46
CA VAL A 56 4.23 18.11 -18.20
C VAL A 56 5.36 18.92 -17.56
N ASP A 57 6.62 18.48 -17.70
CA ASP A 57 7.80 19.18 -17.16
C ASP A 57 8.83 19.54 -18.25
N GLU A 58 8.34 19.69 -19.48
CA GLU A 58 9.10 20.29 -20.57
C GLU A 58 8.43 21.58 -21.05
N PRO A 59 9.19 22.55 -21.59
CA PRO A 59 8.63 23.76 -22.17
C PRO A 59 7.64 23.42 -23.29
N LEU A 60 6.54 24.17 -23.42
CA LEU A 60 5.55 23.96 -24.46
C LEU A 60 6.15 24.00 -25.87
N THR A 61 7.22 24.77 -26.09
CA THR A 61 7.96 24.79 -27.36
C THR A 61 8.60 23.43 -27.70
N THR A 62 9.10 22.71 -26.69
CA THR A 62 9.63 21.35 -26.86
C THR A 62 8.47 20.36 -27.06
N ILE A 63 7.44 20.43 -26.21
CA ILE A 63 6.24 19.58 -26.33
C ILE A 63 5.62 19.71 -27.70
N ALA A 64 5.53 20.93 -28.25
CA ALA A 64 4.98 21.20 -29.59
C ALA A 64 5.67 20.43 -30.72
N THR A 65 6.94 20.01 -30.53
CA THR A 65 7.67 19.20 -31.52
C THR A 65 7.23 17.72 -31.54
N TYR A 66 6.51 17.27 -30.50
CA TYR A 66 5.97 15.90 -30.42
C TYR A 66 4.60 15.76 -31.08
N TYR A 67 4.04 16.85 -31.62
CA TYR A 67 2.78 16.82 -32.37
C TYR A 67 2.97 16.18 -33.73
N GLU A 68 2.33 15.05 -33.98
CA GLU A 68 2.41 14.30 -35.26
C GLU A 68 1.33 14.69 -36.27
N GLY A 69 0.38 15.56 -35.89
CA GLY A 69 -0.73 16.03 -36.77
C GLY A 69 -0.35 17.24 -37.64
N ASN A 70 -1.19 17.54 -38.63
CA ASN A 70 -1.01 18.66 -39.54
C ASN A 70 -1.96 19.84 -39.26
N ASN A 71 -2.75 19.81 -38.19
CA ASN A 71 -3.75 20.82 -37.87
C ASN A 71 -3.27 21.73 -36.74
N GLU A 72 -2.79 22.91 -37.04
CA GLU A 72 -2.27 23.88 -36.04
C GLU A 72 -3.34 24.30 -35.02
N ALA A 73 -4.62 24.43 -35.39
CA ALA A 73 -5.68 24.76 -34.45
C ALA A 73 -5.91 23.63 -33.39
N GLN A 74 -5.79 22.36 -33.80
CA GLN A 74 -5.86 21.24 -32.87
C GLN A 74 -4.64 21.19 -31.95
N LYS A 75 -3.46 21.49 -32.49
CA LYS A 75 -2.22 21.60 -31.73
C LYS A 75 -2.30 22.67 -30.65
N GLU A 76 -2.74 23.89 -31.00
CA GLU A 76 -2.91 24.99 -30.05
C GLU A 76 -3.97 24.67 -29.00
N ALA A 77 -5.10 24.08 -29.37
CA ALA A 77 -6.12 23.62 -28.45
C ALA A 77 -5.61 22.55 -27.48
N ALA A 78 -4.74 21.63 -27.93
CA ALA A 78 -4.10 20.64 -27.08
C ALA A 78 -3.08 21.29 -26.14
N LEU A 79 -2.23 22.18 -26.63
CA LEU A 79 -1.23 22.90 -25.81
C LEU A 79 -1.91 23.71 -24.69
N SER A 80 -3.11 24.27 -24.92
CA SER A 80 -3.85 25.01 -23.89
C SER A 80 -4.35 24.14 -22.72
N LYS A 81 -4.36 22.81 -22.88
CA LYS A 81 -4.71 21.83 -21.85
C LYS A 81 -3.49 21.24 -21.16
N MET A 82 -2.29 21.73 -21.45
CA MET A 82 -1.06 21.29 -20.84
C MET A 82 -0.64 22.25 -19.72
N ILE A 83 -0.36 21.67 -18.56
CA ILE A 83 0.08 22.39 -17.36
C ILE A 83 1.58 22.12 -17.21
N VAL A 84 2.38 23.15 -17.46
CA VAL A 84 3.83 23.07 -17.33
C VAL A 84 4.22 23.27 -15.87
N VAL A 85 5.03 22.35 -15.34
CA VAL A 85 5.58 22.37 -13.98
C VAL A 85 7.09 22.11 -14.03
N ASP A 86 7.80 22.36 -12.92
CA ASP A 86 9.24 22.13 -12.84
C ASP A 86 9.58 20.62 -12.84
N ASP A 87 8.77 19.81 -12.14
CA ASP A 87 8.90 18.35 -12.05
C ASP A 87 7.53 17.72 -11.80
N VAL A 88 7.15 16.80 -12.69
CA VAL A 88 5.82 16.15 -12.64
C VAL A 88 5.65 15.28 -11.41
N LEU A 89 6.69 14.56 -10.98
CA LEU A 89 6.61 13.67 -9.82
C LEU A 89 6.44 14.47 -8.52
N THR A 90 7.25 15.50 -8.33
CA THR A 90 7.14 16.42 -7.18
C THR A 90 5.77 17.08 -7.14
N THR A 91 5.24 17.47 -8.29
CA THR A 91 3.89 18.06 -8.41
C THR A 91 2.80 17.04 -8.03
N LEU A 92 2.91 15.79 -8.47
CA LEU A 92 1.99 14.70 -8.11
C LEU A 92 1.97 14.46 -6.59
N GLN A 93 3.16 14.43 -5.96
CA GLN A 93 3.32 14.26 -4.51
C GLN A 93 2.77 15.47 -3.73
N ALA A 94 3.04 16.68 -4.21
CA ALA A 94 2.51 17.91 -3.60
C ALA A 94 0.98 17.99 -3.72
N LEU A 95 0.41 17.60 -4.86
CA LEU A 95 -1.03 17.52 -5.07
C LEU A 95 -1.68 16.50 -4.12
N ALA A 96 -1.06 15.33 -3.96
CA ALA A 96 -1.50 14.32 -3.00
C ALA A 96 -1.43 14.83 -1.55
N GLY A 97 -0.36 15.53 -1.17
CA GLY A 97 -0.22 16.15 0.14
C GLY A 97 -1.25 17.26 0.40
N HIS A 98 -1.58 18.03 -0.63
CA HIS A 98 -2.65 19.03 -0.56
C HIS A 98 -4.01 18.33 -0.38
N HIS A 99 -4.31 17.31 -1.19
CA HIS A 99 -5.55 16.52 -1.05
C HIS A 99 -5.62 15.85 0.34
N ARG A 100 -4.53 15.25 0.84
CA ARG A 100 -4.46 14.69 2.19
C ARG A 100 -4.81 15.69 3.28
N SER A 101 -4.40 16.95 3.12
CA SER A 101 -4.66 17.99 4.13
C SER A 101 -6.14 18.39 4.25
N THR A 102 -6.99 17.97 3.31
CA THR A 102 -8.44 18.23 3.35
C THR A 102 -9.22 17.18 4.16
N PHE A 103 -8.54 16.16 4.70
CA PHE A 103 -9.17 15.09 5.48
C PHE A 103 -8.74 15.15 6.95
N ASP A 104 -9.73 15.07 7.83
CA ASP A 104 -9.55 14.88 9.27
C ASP A 104 -10.03 13.47 9.67
N ILE A 105 -9.44 12.46 9.05
CA ILE A 105 -9.72 11.04 9.29
C ILE A 105 -8.43 10.30 9.62
N PRO A 106 -8.50 9.10 10.26
CA PRO A 106 -7.33 8.25 10.45
C PRO A 106 -6.70 7.81 9.12
N PHE A 107 -5.38 8.04 9.00
CA PHE A 107 -4.53 7.51 7.94
C PHE A 107 -3.57 6.50 8.57
N ILE A 108 -3.73 5.23 8.26
CA ILE A 108 -2.97 4.12 8.82
C ILE A 108 -1.92 3.70 7.80
N ALA A 109 -0.64 4.01 8.07
CA ALA A 109 0.46 3.58 7.22
C ALA A 109 0.94 2.18 7.61
N ILE A 110 1.16 1.31 6.63
CA ILE A 110 1.67 -0.04 6.83
C ILE A 110 2.95 -0.24 6.02
N THR A 111 4.06 -0.52 6.71
CA THR A 111 5.33 -0.87 6.08
C THR A 111 5.91 -2.16 6.69
N GLY A 112 7.08 -2.57 6.21
CA GLY A 112 7.81 -3.76 6.67
C GLY A 112 8.47 -4.51 5.52
N SER A 113 9.21 -5.55 5.82
CA SER A 113 9.86 -6.40 4.81
C SER A 113 8.85 -7.37 4.18
N ASN A 114 8.16 -8.16 5.00
CA ASN A 114 7.18 -9.16 4.58
C ASN A 114 5.82 -8.89 5.22
N GLY A 115 4.75 -9.43 4.62
CA GLY A 115 3.39 -9.35 5.18
C GLY A 115 2.67 -8.01 5.01
N LYS A 116 3.29 -6.96 4.47
CA LYS A 116 2.66 -5.64 4.27
C LYS A 116 1.29 -5.72 3.59
N THR A 117 1.24 -6.31 2.41
CA THR A 117 0.01 -6.40 1.62
C THR A 117 -1.05 -7.27 2.31
N THR A 118 -0.65 -8.41 2.88
CA THR A 118 -1.58 -9.27 3.65
C THR A 118 -2.14 -8.52 4.86
N THR A 119 -1.28 -7.82 5.63
CA THR A 119 -1.72 -6.98 6.75
C THR A 119 -2.67 -5.88 6.27
N LYS A 120 -2.31 -5.17 5.19
CA LYS A 120 -3.13 -4.11 4.60
C LYS A 120 -4.51 -4.62 4.16
N GLU A 121 -4.57 -5.77 3.50
CA GLU A 121 -5.83 -6.37 3.06
C GLU A 121 -6.69 -6.82 4.25
N LEU A 122 -6.12 -7.44 5.27
CA LEU A 122 -6.85 -7.83 6.47
C LEU A 122 -7.35 -6.61 7.27
N VAL A 123 -6.52 -5.59 7.44
CA VAL A 123 -6.91 -4.33 8.09
C VAL A 123 -8.03 -3.65 7.30
N TYR A 124 -7.91 -3.62 5.97
CA TYR A 124 -8.94 -3.10 5.08
C TYR A 124 -10.25 -3.91 5.22
N ALA A 125 -10.19 -5.24 5.19
CA ALA A 125 -11.38 -6.10 5.33
C ALA A 125 -12.09 -5.82 6.66
N VAL A 126 -11.35 -5.76 7.77
CA VAL A 126 -11.90 -5.48 9.10
C VAL A 126 -12.50 -4.08 9.16
N LEU A 127 -11.76 -3.04 8.77
CA LEU A 127 -12.25 -1.67 8.85
C LEU A 127 -13.42 -1.41 7.90
N SER A 128 -13.39 -1.94 6.67
CA SER A 128 -14.45 -1.75 5.68
C SER A 128 -15.76 -2.47 6.04
N SER A 129 -15.73 -3.42 6.97
CA SER A 129 -16.95 -4.04 7.52
C SER A 129 -17.80 -3.06 8.34
N HIS A 130 -17.23 -1.92 8.74
CA HIS A 130 -17.89 -0.94 9.59
C HIS A 130 -17.75 0.51 9.11
N PHE A 131 -16.65 0.87 8.44
CA PHE A 131 -16.33 2.22 7.99
C PHE A 131 -16.19 2.29 6.48
N LYS A 132 -16.47 3.45 5.87
CA LYS A 132 -16.08 3.72 4.49
C LYS A 132 -14.55 3.88 4.42
N THR A 133 -13.88 2.79 4.07
CA THR A 133 -12.42 2.69 4.10
C THR A 133 -11.83 2.70 2.70
N TYR A 134 -10.77 3.48 2.49
CA TYR A 134 -9.97 3.49 1.27
C TYR A 134 -8.61 2.85 1.53
N THR A 135 -8.06 2.16 0.54
CA THR A 135 -6.77 1.49 0.69
C THR A 135 -5.96 1.45 -0.58
N THR A 136 -4.65 1.28 -0.45
CA THR A 136 -3.73 1.05 -1.57
C THR A 136 -4.18 -0.13 -2.41
N GLN A 137 -4.37 0.08 -3.71
CA GLN A 137 -4.74 -0.95 -4.66
C GLN A 137 -3.49 -1.61 -5.26
N GLY A 138 -3.54 -2.94 -5.39
CA GLY A 138 -2.44 -3.71 -5.97
C GLY A 138 -1.10 -3.45 -5.28
N ASN A 139 -0.12 -3.00 -6.04
CA ASN A 139 1.25 -2.68 -5.60
C ASN A 139 1.58 -1.17 -5.65
N LEU A 140 0.58 -0.30 -5.56
CA LEU A 140 0.76 1.17 -5.60
C LEU A 140 1.34 1.71 -4.28
N ASN A 141 2.49 1.17 -3.86
CA ASN A 141 3.10 1.39 -2.55
C ASN A 141 4.46 2.11 -2.60
N ASN A 142 4.84 2.66 -3.76
CA ASN A 142 6.09 3.41 -3.99
C ASN A 142 5.84 4.92 -4.12
N HIS A 143 6.88 5.69 -4.47
CA HIS A 143 6.87 7.15 -4.62
C HIS A 143 5.88 7.70 -5.67
N ILE A 144 5.34 6.85 -6.56
CA ILE A 144 4.25 7.17 -7.50
C ILE A 144 2.92 6.62 -6.98
N GLY A 145 2.92 5.39 -6.49
CA GLY A 145 1.70 4.68 -6.09
C GLY A 145 1.06 5.24 -4.83
N VAL A 146 1.85 5.67 -3.84
CA VAL A 146 1.31 6.28 -2.61
C VAL A 146 0.57 7.59 -2.91
N PRO A 147 1.10 8.55 -3.71
CA PRO A 147 0.34 9.71 -4.15
C PRO A 147 -0.94 9.36 -4.88
N LEU A 148 -0.91 8.42 -5.83
CA LEU A 148 -2.10 7.97 -6.56
C LEU A 148 -3.15 7.35 -5.63
N THR A 149 -2.72 6.58 -4.63
CA THR A 149 -3.61 6.05 -3.59
C THR A 149 -4.29 7.17 -2.82
N ILE A 150 -3.54 8.18 -2.37
CA ILE A 150 -4.10 9.33 -1.65
C ILE A 150 -5.11 10.09 -2.51
N LEU A 151 -4.78 10.37 -3.77
CA LEU A 151 -5.67 11.06 -4.71
C LEU A 151 -6.92 10.23 -5.09
N SER A 152 -6.94 8.93 -4.85
CA SER A 152 -8.14 8.11 -5.04
C SER A 152 -9.16 8.20 -3.91
N ILE A 153 -8.77 8.78 -2.75
CA ILE A 153 -9.63 8.90 -1.57
C ILE A 153 -10.69 9.97 -1.80
N LYS A 154 -11.96 9.61 -1.63
CA LYS A 154 -13.09 10.52 -1.82
C LYS A 154 -13.51 11.16 -0.51
N LYS A 155 -14.32 12.23 -0.60
CA LYS A 155 -14.82 12.99 0.56
C LYS A 155 -15.68 12.18 1.55
N ASP A 156 -16.20 11.02 1.13
CA ASP A 156 -17.00 10.11 1.96
C ASP A 156 -16.12 9.17 2.80
N ALA A 157 -14.80 9.25 2.70
CA ALA A 157 -13.88 8.43 3.45
C ALA A 157 -13.99 8.67 4.96
N GLN A 158 -14.01 7.57 5.73
CA GLN A 158 -13.91 7.57 7.18
C GLN A 158 -12.57 7.02 7.67
N MET A 159 -11.91 6.21 6.85
CA MET A 159 -10.61 5.60 7.13
C MET A 159 -9.77 5.50 5.86
N ALA A 160 -8.45 5.58 5.99
CA ALA A 160 -7.51 5.32 4.92
C ALA A 160 -6.38 4.39 5.38
N VAL A 161 -6.07 3.35 4.59
CA VAL A 161 -5.00 2.40 4.85
C VAL A 161 -3.99 2.47 3.71
N ILE A 162 -2.79 2.94 4.00
CA ILE A 162 -1.76 3.24 3.00
C ILE A 162 -0.58 2.27 3.16
N GLU A 163 -0.37 1.41 2.17
CA GLU A 163 0.81 0.56 2.11
C GLU A 163 2.02 1.37 1.64
N MET A 164 3.13 1.29 2.37
CA MET A 164 4.39 1.97 2.06
C MET A 164 5.52 0.95 1.87
N GLY A 165 5.84 0.67 0.61
CA GLY A 165 6.99 -0.14 0.22
C GLY A 165 8.25 0.69 0.15
N ALA A 166 9.41 0.12 0.49
CA ALA A 166 10.69 0.78 0.32
C ALA A 166 11.81 -0.23 0.04
N ASN A 167 12.75 0.18 -0.80
CA ASN A 167 13.98 -0.54 -1.16
C ASN A 167 15.24 0.16 -0.61
N HIS A 168 15.13 1.44 -0.25
CA HIS A 168 16.21 2.27 0.27
C HIS A 168 15.76 3.04 1.51
N GLN A 169 16.72 3.52 2.29
CA GLN A 169 16.46 4.49 3.35
C GLN A 169 15.94 5.80 2.74
N LYS A 170 15.21 6.60 3.52
CA LYS A 170 14.60 7.88 3.16
C LYS A 170 13.36 7.77 2.25
N GLU A 171 12.97 6.59 1.81
CA GLU A 171 11.75 6.44 1.01
C GLU A 171 10.48 6.53 1.86
N ILE A 172 10.45 5.85 3.02
CA ILE A 172 9.29 5.94 3.95
C ILE A 172 9.16 7.34 4.53
N GLU A 173 10.29 7.97 4.92
CA GLU A 173 10.32 9.36 5.36
C GLU A 173 9.69 10.28 4.31
N GLY A 174 10.10 10.13 3.03
CA GLY A 174 9.52 10.89 1.92
C GLY A 174 8.02 10.67 1.76
N TYR A 175 7.52 9.44 1.90
CA TYR A 175 6.08 9.16 1.82
C TYR A 175 5.31 9.79 2.99
N CYS A 176 5.89 9.82 4.18
CA CYS A 176 5.27 10.41 5.35
C CYS A 176 5.06 11.93 5.19
N VAL A 177 5.89 12.62 4.41
CA VAL A 177 5.77 14.08 4.16
C VAL A 177 4.40 14.43 3.57
N TYR A 178 3.94 13.67 2.58
CA TYR A 178 2.67 13.95 1.91
C TYR A 178 1.52 13.06 2.39
N ALA A 179 1.78 11.84 2.87
CA ALA A 179 0.73 10.97 3.41
C ALA A 179 0.29 11.36 4.82
N ARG A 180 1.16 11.98 5.61
CA ARG A 180 0.92 12.43 7.00
C ARG A 180 0.13 11.40 7.80
N PRO A 181 0.68 10.17 8.00
CA PRO A 181 -0.03 9.13 8.71
C PRO A 181 -0.27 9.52 10.18
N THR A 182 -1.47 9.27 10.65
CA THR A 182 -1.85 9.43 12.06
C THR A 182 -1.58 8.18 12.89
N HIS A 183 -1.55 7.02 12.20
CA HIS A 183 -1.30 5.72 12.79
C HIS A 183 -0.33 4.92 11.92
N GLY A 184 0.43 4.00 12.51
CA GLY A 184 1.36 3.20 11.73
C GLY A 184 1.63 1.82 12.27
N VAL A 185 2.03 0.94 11.33
CA VAL A 185 2.39 -0.44 11.54
C VAL A 185 3.70 -0.76 10.85
N ILE A 186 4.64 -1.37 11.54
CA ILE A 186 5.77 -2.08 10.91
C ILE A 186 5.52 -3.58 11.11
N SER A 187 5.22 -4.29 10.01
CA SER A 187 4.91 -5.73 10.09
C SER A 187 6.10 -6.55 10.56
N ASN A 188 7.27 -6.31 10.00
CA ASN A 188 8.56 -6.87 10.41
C ASN A 188 9.72 -6.21 9.66
N CYS A 189 10.97 -6.47 10.13
CA CYS A 189 12.22 -6.07 9.49
C CYS A 189 13.04 -7.33 9.14
N GLY A 190 12.59 -8.08 8.12
CA GLY A 190 13.29 -9.26 7.62
C GLY A 190 14.34 -8.92 6.54
N LYS A 191 15.03 -9.96 6.05
CA LYS A 191 16.10 -9.86 5.03
C LYS A 191 15.54 -9.61 3.64
N ALA A 192 15.10 -8.38 3.37
CA ALA A 192 14.59 -7.95 2.08
C ALA A 192 15.32 -6.68 1.62
N HIS A 193 15.67 -6.60 0.34
CA HIS A 193 16.33 -5.44 -0.28
C HIS A 193 17.62 -5.01 0.44
N LEU A 194 18.42 -5.99 0.93
CA LEU A 194 19.61 -5.74 1.77
C LEU A 194 20.62 -4.81 1.10
N GLU A 195 20.82 -4.93 -0.22
CA GLU A 195 21.73 -4.08 -0.97
C GLU A 195 21.31 -2.61 -0.93
N GLY A 196 20.03 -2.32 -1.21
CA GLY A 196 19.51 -0.96 -1.22
C GLY A 196 19.48 -0.31 0.16
N PHE A 197 19.25 -1.10 1.22
CA PHE A 197 19.25 -0.59 2.59
C PHE A 197 20.65 -0.52 3.23
N GLY A 198 21.63 -1.24 2.70
CA GLY A 198 22.96 -1.36 3.32
C GLY A 198 23.02 -2.36 4.48
N GLY A 199 22.25 -3.47 4.38
CA GLY A 199 22.23 -4.55 5.36
C GLY A 199 21.01 -4.55 6.28
N GLU A 200 20.97 -5.47 7.25
CA GLU A 200 19.82 -5.69 8.15
C GLU A 200 19.52 -4.48 9.03
N GLU A 201 20.55 -3.82 9.58
CA GLU A 201 20.36 -2.59 10.35
C GLU A 201 19.84 -1.44 9.50
N GLY A 202 20.25 -1.36 8.22
CA GLY A 202 19.69 -0.41 7.26
C GLY A 202 18.21 -0.65 6.99
N VAL A 203 17.76 -1.92 6.95
CA VAL A 203 16.32 -2.27 6.83
C VAL A 203 15.54 -1.76 8.04
N LYS A 204 16.03 -2.02 9.27
CA LYS A 204 15.39 -1.51 10.50
C LYS A 204 15.31 0.01 10.48
N LYS A 205 16.41 0.68 10.10
CA LYS A 205 16.47 2.14 10.02
C LYS A 205 15.48 2.71 9.00
N GLY A 206 15.45 2.17 7.79
CA GLY A 206 14.54 2.63 6.75
C GLY A 206 13.06 2.35 7.05
N LYS A 207 12.72 1.17 7.63
CA LYS A 207 11.34 0.90 8.07
C LYS A 207 10.99 1.74 9.30
N GLY A 208 11.96 1.99 10.19
CA GLY A 208 11.82 2.82 11.38
C GLY A 208 11.50 4.29 11.11
N GLU A 209 11.72 4.78 9.88
CA GLU A 209 11.35 6.14 9.47
C GLU A 209 9.86 6.42 9.72
N LEU A 210 8.98 5.42 9.57
CA LEU A 210 7.57 5.55 9.95
C LEU A 210 7.40 5.85 11.45
N TYR A 211 8.10 5.09 12.31
CA TYR A 211 8.01 5.30 13.75
C TYR A 211 8.65 6.63 14.18
N THR A 212 9.68 7.09 13.48
CA THR A 212 10.26 8.42 13.69
C THR A 212 9.23 9.50 13.40
N PHE A 213 8.54 9.40 12.25
CA PHE A 213 7.46 10.34 11.91
C PHE A 213 6.35 10.36 12.96
N LEU A 214 5.87 9.18 13.40
CA LEU A 214 4.81 9.10 14.41
C LEU A 214 5.24 9.70 15.76
N ARG A 215 6.50 9.54 16.15
CA ARG A 215 7.07 10.11 17.37
C ARG A 215 7.07 11.64 17.32
N GLU A 216 7.46 12.21 16.19
CA GLU A 216 7.54 13.66 15.97
C GLU A 216 6.18 14.34 15.84
N HIS A 217 5.14 13.57 15.39
CA HIS A 217 3.82 14.11 15.11
C HIS A 217 2.72 13.58 16.04
N THR A 218 3.08 13.07 17.22
CA THR A 218 2.13 12.52 18.21
C THR A 218 1.18 11.44 17.68
N GLY A 219 1.66 10.68 16.68
CA GLY A 219 0.91 9.59 16.08
C GLY A 219 0.86 8.34 16.97
N THR A 220 0.05 7.36 16.57
CA THR A 220 -0.13 6.07 17.26
C THR A 220 0.58 4.95 16.50
N ALA A 221 1.37 4.13 17.20
CA ALA A 221 1.98 2.92 16.65
C ALA A 221 1.26 1.66 17.15
N PHE A 222 0.86 0.78 16.24
CA PHE A 222 0.44 -0.58 16.55
C PHE A 222 1.67 -1.48 16.49
N VAL A 223 2.00 -2.17 17.61
CA VAL A 223 3.27 -2.87 17.77
C VAL A 223 3.06 -4.33 18.11
N TYR A 224 3.65 -5.23 17.32
CA TYR A 224 3.71 -6.65 17.65
C TYR A 224 4.82 -6.91 18.65
N THR A 225 4.47 -7.16 19.90
CA THR A 225 5.41 -7.35 21.04
C THR A 225 6.20 -8.66 20.97
N GLY A 226 5.84 -9.59 20.09
CA GLY A 226 6.59 -10.83 19.85
C GLY A 226 7.92 -10.63 19.12
N TYR A 227 8.24 -9.41 18.69
CA TYR A 227 9.53 -9.04 18.09
C TYR A 227 10.20 -7.96 18.94
N ASP A 228 11.21 -8.31 19.74
CA ASP A 228 11.90 -7.39 20.65
C ASP A 228 12.38 -6.11 19.96
N TYR A 229 12.92 -6.23 18.75
CA TYR A 229 13.39 -5.08 17.98
C TYR A 229 12.27 -4.08 17.62
N LEU A 230 11.00 -4.51 17.48
CA LEU A 230 9.89 -3.57 17.26
C LEU A 230 9.56 -2.80 18.54
N ASN A 231 9.68 -3.43 19.71
CA ASN A 231 9.53 -2.75 21.00
C ASN A 231 10.63 -1.68 21.16
N GLU A 232 11.88 -2.02 20.85
CA GLU A 232 13.00 -1.07 20.87
C GLU A 232 12.79 0.08 19.88
N MET A 233 12.41 -0.20 18.64
CA MET A 233 12.19 0.80 17.59
C MET A 233 11.03 1.76 17.92
N SER A 234 10.01 1.29 18.64
CA SER A 234 8.84 2.09 19.03
C SER A 234 9.08 2.97 20.26
N ALA A 235 10.22 2.81 20.94
CA ALA A 235 10.52 3.59 22.13
C ALA A 235 10.42 5.11 21.90
N GLY A 236 9.79 5.84 22.85
CA GLY A 236 9.56 7.27 22.77
C GLY A 236 8.37 7.72 21.92
N ILE A 237 7.62 6.82 21.29
CA ILE A 237 6.30 7.14 20.73
C ILE A 237 5.31 7.25 21.90
N GLN A 238 4.54 8.32 21.93
CA GLN A 238 3.60 8.57 23.04
C GLN A 238 2.45 7.56 23.09
N ASN A 239 1.91 7.21 21.94
CA ASN A 239 0.75 6.34 21.83
C ASN A 239 1.16 5.00 21.19
N ILE A 240 1.41 3.98 22.02
CA ILE A 240 1.71 2.62 21.58
C ILE A 240 0.53 1.72 21.93
N VAL A 241 0.04 1.00 20.94
CA VAL A 241 -1.01 -0.02 21.09
C VAL A 241 -0.39 -1.38 20.78
N PRO A 242 -0.12 -2.22 21.79
CA PRO A 242 0.34 -3.57 21.56
C PRO A 242 -0.75 -4.40 20.88
N TYR A 243 -0.34 -5.35 20.04
CA TYR A 243 -1.30 -6.28 19.46
C TYR A 243 -1.99 -7.09 20.55
N ILE A 244 -3.27 -7.40 20.32
CA ILE A 244 -4.01 -8.33 21.19
C ILE A 244 -3.32 -9.69 21.23
N ASN A 245 -3.48 -10.41 22.33
CA ASN A 245 -2.92 -11.75 22.47
C ASN A 245 -3.72 -12.74 21.61
N GLY A 246 -2.99 -13.68 21.03
CA GLY A 246 -3.60 -14.78 20.28
C GLY A 246 -2.61 -15.91 20.05
N THR A 247 -3.13 -17.11 19.84
CA THR A 247 -2.37 -18.34 19.63
C THR A 247 -2.89 -19.12 18.44
N ILE A 248 -2.02 -19.92 17.85
CA ILE A 248 -2.38 -20.82 16.75
C ILE A 248 -3.07 -22.05 17.32
N GLN A 249 -4.27 -22.35 16.85
CA GLN A 249 -4.97 -23.61 17.14
C GLN A 249 -4.67 -24.66 16.07
N SER A 250 -4.64 -24.26 14.80
CA SER A 250 -4.33 -25.11 13.66
C SER A 250 -3.69 -24.27 12.55
N SER A 251 -2.86 -24.89 11.71
CA SER A 251 -2.27 -24.23 10.53
C SER A 251 -2.41 -25.04 9.24
N GLU A 252 -3.23 -26.09 9.25
CA GLU A 252 -3.43 -27.00 8.10
C GLU A 252 -4.90 -27.20 7.79
N PRO A 253 -5.35 -27.03 6.51
CA PRO A 253 -4.61 -26.37 5.45
C PRO A 253 -4.56 -24.86 5.64
N PHE A 254 -5.46 -24.31 6.47
CA PHE A 254 -5.59 -22.89 6.78
C PHE A 254 -5.33 -22.61 8.25
N LEU A 255 -4.89 -21.39 8.51
CA LEU A 255 -4.58 -20.93 9.86
C LEU A 255 -5.87 -20.66 10.65
N THR A 256 -6.03 -21.37 11.76
CA THR A 256 -7.06 -21.10 12.79
C THR A 256 -6.38 -20.46 14.00
N VAL A 257 -6.91 -19.35 14.46
CA VAL A 257 -6.35 -18.53 15.55
C VAL A 257 -7.36 -18.42 16.69
N ALA A 258 -6.89 -18.57 17.92
CA ALA A 258 -7.62 -18.15 19.11
C ALA A 258 -7.08 -16.77 19.52
N ALA A 259 -7.94 -15.75 19.55
CA ALA A 259 -7.54 -14.38 19.85
C ALA A 259 -8.42 -13.77 20.97
N ASN A 260 -7.78 -13.04 21.89
CA ASN A 260 -8.43 -12.38 23.00
C ASN A 260 -8.94 -10.98 22.56
N ILE A 261 -10.07 -10.96 21.88
CA ILE A 261 -10.66 -9.70 21.39
C ILE A 261 -11.24 -8.91 22.58
N ASN A 262 -11.87 -9.59 23.52
CA ASN A 262 -12.38 -9.03 24.77
C ASN A 262 -11.62 -9.57 25.99
N GLU A 263 -11.78 -8.94 27.14
CA GLU A 263 -11.11 -9.37 28.39
C GLU A 263 -11.54 -10.76 28.87
N ASN A 264 -12.78 -11.18 28.56
CA ASN A 264 -13.40 -12.38 29.08
C ASN A 264 -13.67 -13.47 28.04
N GLU A 265 -13.44 -13.20 26.76
CA GLU A 265 -13.76 -14.14 25.69
C GLU A 265 -12.60 -14.28 24.68
N THR A 266 -12.31 -15.53 24.34
CA THR A 266 -11.39 -15.87 23.27
C THR A 266 -12.20 -16.25 22.04
N ALA A 267 -12.06 -15.46 20.98
CA ALA A 267 -12.68 -15.79 19.69
C ALA A 267 -11.81 -16.79 18.94
N THR A 268 -12.44 -17.82 18.37
CA THR A 268 -11.80 -18.72 17.41
C THR A 268 -12.09 -18.21 16.00
N ILE A 269 -11.04 -18.03 15.19
CA ILE A 269 -11.10 -17.43 13.86
C ILE A 269 -10.51 -18.42 12.86
N ALA A 270 -11.34 -18.96 11.98
CA ALA A 270 -10.94 -19.88 10.91
C ALA A 270 -10.63 -19.08 9.62
N SER A 271 -9.40 -18.65 9.46
CA SER A 271 -9.01 -17.86 8.29
C SER A 271 -8.79 -18.73 7.05
N GLN A 272 -8.74 -18.11 5.86
CA GLN A 272 -8.33 -18.75 4.61
C GLN A 272 -6.85 -18.49 4.27
N LEU A 273 -6.05 -18.15 5.27
CA LEU A 273 -4.61 -17.90 5.11
C LEU A 273 -3.82 -19.19 5.33
N VAL A 274 -2.86 -19.43 4.47
CA VAL A 274 -1.93 -20.56 4.60
C VAL A 274 -0.70 -20.08 5.38
N GLY A 275 -0.31 -20.89 6.41
CA GLY A 275 0.93 -20.70 7.14
C GLY A 275 0.81 -19.91 8.45
N SER A 276 1.49 -20.44 9.47
CA SER A 276 1.52 -19.89 10.83
C SER A 276 2.11 -18.47 10.94
N TYR A 277 2.93 -18.06 9.98
CA TYR A 277 3.53 -16.72 9.89
C TYR A 277 2.50 -15.60 9.64
N ASN A 278 1.24 -15.94 9.35
CA ASN A 278 0.17 -14.97 9.22
C ASN A 278 -0.50 -14.59 10.56
N LEU A 279 -0.14 -15.26 11.67
CA LEU A 279 -0.67 -14.90 12.99
C LEU A 279 -0.51 -13.41 13.31
N PRO A 280 0.69 -12.79 13.21
CA PRO A 280 0.83 -11.36 13.47
C PRO A 280 -0.02 -10.48 12.57
N ASN A 281 -0.25 -10.88 11.31
CA ASN A 281 -1.06 -10.11 10.36
C ASN A 281 -2.55 -10.09 10.80
N ILE A 282 -3.07 -11.25 11.25
CA ILE A 282 -4.43 -11.37 11.79
C ILE A 282 -4.56 -10.54 13.08
N LEU A 283 -3.62 -10.70 14.03
CA LEU A 283 -3.64 -9.98 15.30
C LEU A 283 -3.56 -8.46 15.09
N CYS A 284 -2.78 -8.01 14.10
CA CYS A 284 -2.73 -6.60 13.70
C CYS A 284 -4.11 -6.09 13.28
N ALA A 285 -4.78 -6.80 12.39
CA ALA A 285 -6.09 -6.39 11.88
C ALA A 285 -7.17 -6.35 12.99
N LEU A 286 -7.16 -7.36 13.87
CA LEU A 286 -8.06 -7.39 15.04
C LEU A 286 -7.76 -6.26 16.02
N THR A 287 -6.49 -5.98 16.28
CA THR A 287 -6.06 -4.88 17.17
C THR A 287 -6.55 -3.54 16.64
N ILE A 288 -6.35 -3.28 15.35
CA ILE A 288 -6.77 -2.04 14.69
C ILE A 288 -8.30 -1.93 14.69
N GLY A 289 -8.99 -3.03 14.35
CA GLY A 289 -10.47 -3.07 14.40
C GLY A 289 -11.02 -2.75 15.78
N LYS A 290 -10.49 -3.39 16.82
CA LYS A 290 -10.84 -3.14 18.22
C LYS A 290 -10.57 -1.67 18.62
N TYR A 291 -9.39 -1.15 18.27
CA TYR A 291 -8.99 0.23 18.58
C TYR A 291 -9.98 1.26 18.01
N PHE A 292 -10.48 1.05 16.81
CA PHE A 292 -11.45 1.92 16.16
C PHE A 292 -12.92 1.54 16.44
N GLY A 293 -13.18 0.54 17.27
CA GLY A 293 -14.53 0.17 17.70
C GLY A 293 -15.34 -0.63 16.67
N VAL A 294 -14.67 -1.37 15.78
CA VAL A 294 -15.38 -2.33 14.89
C VAL A 294 -15.99 -3.44 15.76
N PRO A 295 -17.28 -3.77 15.60
CA PRO A 295 -17.92 -4.86 16.35
C PRO A 295 -17.18 -6.20 16.15
N GLU A 296 -17.04 -6.96 17.24
CA GLU A 296 -16.26 -8.22 17.25
C GLU A 296 -16.70 -9.20 16.18
N ASN A 297 -18.00 -9.46 16.09
CA ASN A 297 -18.56 -10.37 15.08
C ASN A 297 -18.21 -9.95 13.64
N LYS A 298 -18.13 -8.65 13.38
CA LYS A 298 -17.72 -8.12 12.07
C LYS A 298 -16.24 -8.30 11.83
N MET A 299 -15.39 -8.12 12.85
CA MET A 299 -13.94 -8.36 12.74
C MET A 299 -13.64 -9.82 12.43
N VAL A 300 -14.24 -10.74 13.17
CA VAL A 300 -14.09 -12.19 12.97
C VAL A 300 -14.54 -12.57 11.56
N GLN A 301 -15.76 -12.22 11.20
CA GLN A 301 -16.33 -12.51 9.89
C GLN A 301 -15.50 -11.95 8.74
N ALA A 302 -14.99 -10.73 8.88
CA ALA A 302 -14.15 -10.09 7.84
C ALA A 302 -12.85 -10.87 7.58
N ILE A 303 -12.21 -11.42 8.63
CA ILE A 303 -11.00 -12.22 8.49
C ILE A 303 -11.33 -13.60 7.92
N GLU A 304 -12.40 -14.24 8.35
CA GLU A 304 -12.82 -15.56 7.86
C GLU A 304 -13.23 -15.54 6.38
N LEU A 305 -13.82 -14.45 5.91
CA LEU A 305 -14.22 -14.27 4.52
C LEU A 305 -13.07 -13.82 3.62
N TYR A 306 -11.98 -13.32 4.18
CA TYR A 306 -10.86 -12.87 3.38
C TYR A 306 -10.10 -14.05 2.76
N ALA A 307 -10.12 -14.15 1.44
CA ALA A 307 -9.33 -15.12 0.67
C ALA A 307 -8.23 -14.40 -0.13
N PRO A 308 -6.95 -14.80 0.01
CA PRO A 308 -5.86 -14.26 -0.81
C PRO A 308 -6.10 -14.48 -2.30
N SER A 309 -5.97 -13.42 -3.11
CA SER A 309 -6.16 -13.48 -4.57
C SER A 309 -4.96 -12.96 -5.37
N ASN A 310 -3.86 -12.66 -4.69
CA ASN A 310 -2.73 -11.90 -5.23
C ASN A 310 -1.41 -12.69 -5.26
N SER A 311 -1.49 -14.00 -5.45
CA SER A 311 -0.34 -14.92 -5.50
C SER A 311 0.56 -14.87 -4.24
N ARG A 312 -0.04 -14.59 -3.06
CA ARG A 312 0.64 -14.59 -1.76
C ARG A 312 0.09 -15.71 -0.90
N SER A 313 0.77 -16.86 -0.95
CA SER A 313 0.34 -18.09 -0.26
C SER A 313 -1.12 -18.47 -0.56
N GLN A 314 -1.55 -18.20 -1.78
CA GLN A 314 -2.89 -18.48 -2.26
C GLN A 314 -3.07 -19.98 -2.50
N LEU A 315 -4.06 -20.60 -1.86
CA LEU A 315 -4.40 -22.00 -2.08
C LEU A 315 -5.37 -22.10 -3.25
N ILE A 316 -5.00 -22.92 -4.23
CA ILE A 316 -5.79 -23.21 -5.44
C ILE A 316 -5.97 -24.72 -5.56
N THR A 317 -7.21 -25.19 -5.76
CA THR A 317 -7.48 -26.57 -6.10
C THR A 317 -7.69 -26.67 -7.60
N LYS A 318 -6.93 -27.54 -8.28
CA LYS A 318 -7.09 -27.82 -9.71
C LYS A 318 -7.06 -29.33 -9.90
N ASP A 319 -8.19 -29.88 -10.31
CA ASP A 319 -8.45 -31.33 -10.41
C ASP A 319 -8.17 -32.02 -9.05
N THR A 320 -7.22 -32.94 -9.00
CA THR A 320 -6.78 -33.64 -7.79
C THR A 320 -5.59 -32.97 -7.10
N ASN A 321 -5.11 -31.84 -7.62
CA ASN A 321 -3.94 -31.16 -7.10
C ASN A 321 -4.30 -29.98 -6.21
N THR A 322 -3.60 -29.83 -5.09
CA THR A 322 -3.62 -28.63 -4.25
C THR A 322 -2.35 -27.83 -4.52
N ILE A 323 -2.50 -26.59 -4.95
CA ILE A 323 -1.41 -25.70 -5.33
C ILE A 323 -1.38 -24.53 -4.33
N ILE A 324 -0.24 -24.29 -3.71
CA ILE A 324 0.02 -23.06 -2.93
C ILE A 324 0.82 -22.13 -3.83
N LEU A 325 0.17 -21.09 -4.32
CA LEU A 325 0.78 -20.09 -5.17
C LEU A 325 1.34 -18.95 -4.33
N ASP A 326 2.66 -18.85 -4.25
CA ASP A 326 3.41 -17.77 -3.56
C ASP A 326 4.44 -17.16 -4.50
N ALA A 327 3.96 -16.60 -5.61
CA ALA A 327 4.76 -16.18 -6.76
C ALA A 327 4.78 -14.66 -6.98
N TYR A 328 4.35 -13.86 -5.99
CA TYR A 328 4.35 -12.40 -6.17
C TYR A 328 5.76 -11.81 -6.09
N ASN A 329 6.53 -12.20 -5.10
CA ASN A 329 7.92 -11.76 -4.88
C ASN A 329 8.62 -12.73 -3.94
N ALA A 330 9.94 -12.84 -4.07
CA ALA A 330 10.76 -13.74 -3.28
C ALA A 330 11.90 -13.01 -2.58
N ASN A 331 12.15 -13.37 -1.32
CA ASN A 331 13.36 -12.99 -0.59
C ASN A 331 13.74 -14.15 0.35
N PRO A 332 14.99 -14.18 0.87
CA PRO A 332 15.44 -15.30 1.69
C PRO A 332 14.53 -15.61 2.89
N SER A 333 13.98 -14.58 3.55
CA SER A 333 13.11 -14.77 4.71
C SER A 333 11.75 -15.35 4.33
N SER A 334 11.12 -14.84 3.25
CA SER A 334 9.79 -15.31 2.82
C SER A 334 9.85 -16.72 2.25
N ILE A 335 10.84 -17.03 1.40
CA ILE A 335 11.02 -18.38 0.83
C ILE A 335 11.25 -19.41 1.92
N LYS A 336 12.15 -19.13 2.89
CA LYS A 336 12.42 -20.03 4.01
C LYS A 336 11.13 -20.43 4.73
N VAL A 337 10.36 -19.45 5.15
CA VAL A 337 9.13 -19.67 5.92
C VAL A 337 8.07 -20.41 5.08
N ALA A 338 7.94 -20.08 3.79
CA ALA A 338 7.03 -20.77 2.88
C ALA A 338 7.40 -22.26 2.69
N ILE A 339 8.69 -22.56 2.50
CA ILE A 339 9.17 -23.95 2.36
C ILE A 339 8.99 -24.72 3.69
N GLU A 340 9.35 -24.13 4.84
CA GLU A 340 9.17 -24.74 6.14
C GLU A 340 7.69 -25.05 6.45
N ASN A 341 6.78 -24.18 6.04
CA ASN A 341 5.35 -24.41 6.15
C ASN A 341 4.91 -25.54 5.19
N PHE A 342 5.31 -25.48 3.91
CA PHE A 342 4.97 -26.50 2.92
C PHE A 342 5.48 -27.89 3.33
N ALA A 343 6.66 -27.98 3.95
CA ALA A 343 7.22 -29.23 4.42
C ALA A 343 6.34 -29.92 5.50
N LYS A 344 5.59 -29.15 6.29
CA LYS A 344 4.70 -29.67 7.35
C LYS A 344 3.33 -30.13 6.82
N LEU A 345 2.86 -29.61 5.70
CA LEU A 345 1.54 -29.95 5.15
C LEU A 345 1.46 -31.45 4.85
N ALA A 346 0.28 -32.04 5.05
CA ALA A 346 0.00 -33.41 4.64
C ALA A 346 0.01 -33.54 3.12
N GLY A 347 0.47 -34.68 2.60
CA GLY A 347 0.46 -35.00 1.17
C GLY A 347 1.41 -36.13 0.82
N THR A 348 1.00 -36.98 -0.11
CA THR A 348 1.76 -38.18 -0.55
C THR A 348 2.85 -37.81 -1.56
N HIS A 349 2.60 -36.81 -2.41
CA HIS A 349 3.55 -36.32 -3.42
C HIS A 349 3.64 -34.81 -3.29
N LYS A 350 4.78 -34.30 -2.85
CA LYS A 350 5.03 -32.87 -2.69
C LYS A 350 6.06 -32.40 -3.70
N ILE A 351 5.73 -31.35 -4.46
CA ILE A 351 6.60 -30.76 -5.45
C ILE A 351 6.75 -29.27 -5.14
N VAL A 352 7.97 -28.78 -5.10
CA VAL A 352 8.28 -27.37 -4.98
C VAL A 352 8.83 -26.88 -6.32
N LEU A 353 8.23 -25.82 -6.86
CA LEU A 353 8.71 -25.12 -8.06
C LEU A 353 9.31 -23.78 -7.60
N LEU A 354 10.60 -23.58 -7.85
CA LEU A 354 11.33 -22.35 -7.55
C LEU A 354 11.69 -21.67 -8.86
N GLY A 355 11.36 -20.36 -9.00
CA GLY A 355 11.65 -19.55 -10.18
C GLY A 355 12.32 -18.24 -9.84
#